data_11bdc45d22c7b1a31c30f84d0c7efb25
#
_entry.id   11bdc45d22c7b1a31c30f84d0c7efb25
#
_cell.length_a   1.000
_cell.length_b   1.000
_cell.length_c   1.000
_cell.angle_alpha   90.00
_cell.angle_beta   90.00
_cell.angle_gamma   90.00
#
_symmetry.space_group_name_H-M   'P 1'
#
loop_
_entity.id
_entity.type
_entity.pdbx_description
1 polymer ?
#
loop_
_entity_poly.entity_id
_entity_poly.type
_entity_poly.pdbx_seq_one_letter_code
_entity_poly.pdbx_strand_id
1 'polypeptide(L)'
;MKKYFTSAFWGLCFIIFTILVKVIDVQALGAEGSLIGFAGLNTAVFKLLGTNHFAYLATQLFGVLAILVAAVFAVLGFLQLLKRKSLLKVDREILMAGIVYALVIILYVLFEKLAINYRPVVLDEGLEASYPSTHTMLILTILGTAIPLAGKYIKNPKLALAVKLICILIMCLTVIFRLISGVHWFTDIIGGVLISLCLIRLYKALL
;
A
#
# COMPACT_ATOMS: atom_id res chain seq x y z
N MET A 1 -24.30 5.99 7.39
CA MET A 1 -23.35 5.66 8.46
C MET A 1 -22.75 4.26 8.31
N LYS A 2 -23.54 3.18 8.10
CA LYS A 2 -23.04 1.78 8.02
C LYS A 2 -21.94 1.55 6.95
N LYS A 3 -21.97 2.25 5.82
CA LYS A 3 -21.02 2.03 4.72
C LYS A 3 -19.58 2.47 5.02
N TYR A 4 -19.36 3.46 5.91
CA TYR A 4 -18.02 3.90 6.31
C TYR A 4 -17.46 3.14 7.51
N PHE A 5 -18.30 2.36 8.21
CA PHE A 5 -17.89 1.64 9.42
C PHE A 5 -16.66 0.75 9.21
N THR A 6 -16.64 -0.03 8.11
CA THR A 6 -15.53 -0.95 7.85
C THR A 6 -14.22 -0.20 7.55
N SER A 7 -14.28 0.95 6.85
CA SER A 7 -13.10 1.78 6.62
C SER A 7 -12.60 2.39 7.94
N ALA A 8 -13.50 2.95 8.75
CA ALA A 8 -13.17 3.51 10.06
C ALA A 8 -12.57 2.46 11.01
N PHE A 9 -13.11 1.23 10.99
CA PHE A 9 -12.55 0.11 11.77
C PHE A 9 -11.10 -0.18 11.39
N TRP A 10 -10.78 -0.34 10.10
CA TRP A 10 -9.41 -0.61 9.66
C TRP A 10 -8.48 0.59 9.89
N GLY A 11 -8.99 1.82 9.77
CA GLY A 11 -8.26 3.03 10.12
C GLY A 11 -7.92 3.08 11.60
N LEU A 12 -8.87 2.73 12.48
CA LEU A 12 -8.63 2.63 13.92
C LEU A 12 -7.60 1.54 14.26
N CYS A 13 -7.73 0.35 13.63
CA CYS A 13 -6.74 -0.72 13.78
C CYS A 13 -5.34 -0.25 13.38
N PHE A 14 -5.21 0.48 12.27
CA PHE A 14 -3.93 1.05 11.82
C PHE A 14 -3.36 2.05 12.84
N ILE A 15 -4.18 2.98 13.36
CA ILE A 15 -3.74 3.98 14.34
C ILE A 15 -3.27 3.29 15.63
N ILE A 16 -4.08 2.36 16.16
CA ILE A 16 -3.71 1.60 17.37
C ILE A 16 -2.40 0.85 17.13
N PHE A 17 -2.28 0.15 16.01
CA PHE A 17 -1.07 -0.60 15.67
C PHE A 17 0.15 0.31 15.54
N THR A 18 0.01 1.48 14.93
CA THR A 18 1.08 2.49 14.83
C THR A 18 1.55 2.96 16.21
N ILE A 19 0.61 3.21 17.14
CA ILE A 19 0.94 3.54 18.53
C ILE A 19 1.69 2.39 19.20
N LEU A 20 1.21 1.15 19.04
CA LEU A 20 1.87 -0.03 19.60
C LEU A 20 3.30 -0.21 19.07
N VAL A 21 3.54 0.03 17.77
CA VAL A 21 4.89 0.01 17.19
C VAL A 21 5.81 1.06 17.84
N LYS A 22 5.27 2.20 18.26
CA LYS A 22 6.07 3.26 18.93
C LYS A 22 6.40 2.97 20.38
N VAL A 23 5.63 2.11 21.07
CA VAL A 23 5.74 1.97 22.54
C VAL A 23 6.07 0.56 23.02
N ILE A 24 5.82 -0.48 22.22
CA ILE A 24 6.06 -1.86 22.65
C ILE A 24 7.44 -2.32 22.19
N ASP A 25 8.22 -2.86 23.14
CA ASP A 25 9.52 -3.49 22.90
C ASP A 25 10.40 -2.68 21.95
N VAL A 26 10.61 -1.40 22.32
CA VAL A 26 11.42 -0.46 21.53
C VAL A 26 12.89 -0.60 21.92
N GLN A 27 13.72 -1.00 20.95
CA GLN A 27 15.16 -1.24 21.18
C GLN A 27 16.00 -0.66 20.02
N ALA A 28 17.27 -0.34 20.32
CA ALA A 28 18.23 0.17 19.32
C ALA A 28 18.90 -0.99 18.56
N LEU A 29 18.08 -1.78 17.84
CA LEU A 29 18.50 -2.96 17.08
C LEU A 29 18.36 -2.79 15.55
N GLY A 30 17.90 -1.64 15.10
CA GLY A 30 17.85 -1.30 13.68
C GLY A 30 19.22 -0.96 13.10
N ALA A 31 19.26 -0.74 11.78
CA ALA A 31 20.48 -0.32 11.11
C ALA A 31 21.00 0.98 11.75
N GLU A 32 22.34 1.09 11.88
CA GLU A 32 23.04 2.21 12.54
C GLU A 32 22.57 2.48 13.99
N GLY A 33 22.05 1.46 14.68
CA GLY A 33 21.53 1.60 16.05
C GLY A 33 20.19 2.32 16.15
N SER A 34 19.43 2.41 15.05
CA SER A 34 18.12 3.04 15.04
C SER A 34 17.11 2.28 15.91
N LEU A 35 16.20 3.05 16.52
CA LEU A 35 15.14 2.48 17.34
C LEU A 35 14.09 1.79 16.46
N ILE A 36 13.69 0.58 16.87
CA ILE A 36 12.61 -0.19 16.26
C ILE A 36 11.63 -0.67 17.32
N GLY A 37 10.34 -0.57 17.04
CA GLY A 37 9.31 -1.17 17.90
C GLY A 37 9.11 -2.64 17.60
N PHE A 38 8.55 -3.40 18.55
CA PHE A 38 8.45 -4.87 18.49
C PHE A 38 9.79 -5.52 18.12
N ALA A 39 10.87 -5.02 18.71
CA ALA A 39 12.24 -5.36 18.32
C ALA A 39 12.52 -6.86 18.35
N GLY A 40 12.05 -7.57 19.39
CA GLY A 40 12.19 -9.02 19.52
C GLY A 40 11.51 -9.76 18.37
N LEU A 41 10.24 -9.43 18.07
CA LEU A 41 9.47 -10.03 16.97
C LEU A 41 10.10 -9.72 15.61
N ASN A 42 10.37 -8.44 15.35
CA ASN A 42 10.94 -7.98 14.08
C ASN A 42 12.30 -8.62 13.80
N THR A 43 13.18 -8.68 14.80
CA THR A 43 14.49 -9.31 14.70
C THR A 43 14.39 -10.83 14.49
N ALA A 44 13.47 -11.51 15.18
CA ALA A 44 13.26 -12.95 15.02
C ALA A 44 12.80 -13.28 13.58
N VAL A 45 11.83 -12.53 13.04
CA VAL A 45 11.34 -12.71 11.66
C VAL A 45 12.45 -12.39 10.66
N PHE A 46 13.19 -11.30 10.85
CA PHE A 46 14.29 -10.92 9.98
C PHE A 46 15.40 -11.98 9.95
N LYS A 47 15.80 -12.52 11.12
CA LYS A 47 16.79 -13.59 11.18
C LYS A 47 16.33 -14.88 10.52
N LEU A 48 15.04 -15.19 10.60
CA LEU A 48 14.45 -16.38 9.98
C LEU A 48 14.41 -16.29 8.45
N LEU A 49 14.05 -15.13 7.91
CA LEU A 49 13.82 -14.93 6.47
C LEU A 49 15.04 -14.38 5.73
N GLY A 50 15.90 -13.63 6.42
CA GLY A 50 17.07 -12.96 5.82
C GLY A 50 16.70 -11.89 4.80
N THR A 51 17.56 -11.74 3.78
CA THR A 51 17.38 -10.81 2.67
C THR A 51 17.32 -11.55 1.34
N ASN A 52 16.45 -11.12 0.43
CA ASN A 52 16.33 -11.70 -0.89
C ASN A 52 16.21 -10.61 -1.96
N HIS A 53 17.28 -10.43 -2.74
CA HIS A 53 17.36 -9.39 -3.76
C HIS A 53 16.37 -9.61 -4.91
N PHE A 54 16.07 -10.85 -5.29
CA PHE A 54 15.05 -11.13 -6.32
C PHE A 54 13.66 -10.67 -5.85
N ALA A 55 13.29 -10.98 -4.61
CA ALA A 55 12.03 -10.53 -4.04
C ALA A 55 11.95 -8.99 -3.95
N TYR A 56 13.07 -8.32 -3.64
CA TYR A 56 13.17 -6.86 -3.70
C TYR A 56 12.86 -6.33 -5.10
N LEU A 57 13.59 -6.80 -6.13
CA LEU A 57 13.39 -6.37 -7.52
C LEU A 57 11.98 -6.68 -8.04
N ALA A 58 11.43 -7.85 -7.72
CA ALA A 58 10.07 -8.20 -8.10
C ALA A 58 9.03 -7.21 -7.53
N THR A 59 9.20 -6.77 -6.27
CA THR A 59 8.29 -5.77 -5.70
C THR A 59 8.48 -4.38 -6.29
N GLN A 60 9.67 -4.01 -6.74
CA GLN A 60 9.86 -2.77 -7.51
C GLN A 60 9.07 -2.83 -8.82
N LEU A 61 9.15 -3.95 -9.55
CA LEU A 61 8.37 -4.15 -10.76
C LEU A 61 6.86 -4.08 -10.49
N PHE A 62 6.37 -4.70 -9.40
CA PHE A 62 4.96 -4.62 -9.01
C PHE A 62 4.53 -3.18 -8.69
N GLY A 63 5.42 -2.38 -8.09
CA GLY A 63 5.20 -0.95 -7.87
C GLY A 63 5.03 -0.19 -9.18
N VAL A 64 5.92 -0.42 -10.15
CA VAL A 64 5.81 0.18 -11.50
C VAL A 64 4.49 -0.23 -12.16
N LEU A 65 4.13 -1.52 -12.12
CA LEU A 65 2.87 -2.00 -12.68
C LEU A 65 1.65 -1.34 -12.03
N ALA A 66 1.66 -1.17 -10.71
CA ALA A 66 0.57 -0.48 -10.01
C ALA A 66 0.47 0.98 -10.43
N ILE A 67 1.59 1.70 -10.57
CA ILE A 67 1.61 3.08 -11.07
C ILE A 67 1.07 3.16 -12.50
N LEU A 68 1.44 2.22 -13.37
CA LEU A 68 0.89 2.14 -14.73
C LEU A 68 -0.62 1.92 -14.73
N VAL A 69 -1.14 1.07 -13.84
CA VAL A 69 -2.60 0.90 -13.68
C VAL A 69 -3.27 2.20 -13.24
N ALA A 70 -2.69 2.91 -12.28
CA ALA A 70 -3.20 4.21 -11.84
C ALA A 70 -3.17 5.25 -13.00
N ALA A 71 -2.09 5.25 -13.79
CA ALA A 71 -1.96 6.12 -14.97
C ALA A 71 -3.03 5.84 -16.03
N VAL A 72 -3.37 4.57 -16.29
CA VAL A 72 -4.46 4.20 -17.20
C VAL A 72 -5.78 4.83 -16.74
N PHE A 73 -6.13 4.74 -15.45
CA PHE A 73 -7.35 5.37 -14.94
C PHE A 73 -7.28 6.90 -14.95
N ALA A 74 -6.11 7.49 -14.71
CA ALA A 74 -5.91 8.93 -14.84
C ALA A 74 -6.14 9.40 -16.27
N VAL A 75 -5.60 8.69 -17.27
CA VAL A 75 -5.82 8.98 -18.70
C VAL A 75 -7.29 8.82 -19.06
N LEU A 76 -7.96 7.75 -18.64
CA LEU A 76 -9.39 7.55 -18.88
C LEU A 76 -10.22 8.69 -18.27
N GLY A 77 -9.91 9.12 -17.06
CA GLY A 77 -10.57 10.24 -16.39
C GLY A 77 -10.35 11.56 -17.14
N PHE A 78 -9.13 11.79 -17.59
CA PHE A 78 -8.78 12.98 -18.39
C PHE A 78 -9.52 13.01 -19.73
N LEU A 79 -9.55 11.90 -20.46
CA LEU A 79 -10.30 11.79 -21.71
C LEU A 79 -11.81 12.02 -21.52
N GLN A 80 -12.38 11.49 -20.42
CA GLN A 80 -13.77 11.77 -20.06
C GLN A 80 -14.00 13.25 -19.74
N LEU A 81 -13.05 13.89 -19.04
CA LEU A 81 -13.12 15.31 -18.72
C LEU A 81 -13.13 16.16 -20.00
N LEU A 82 -12.21 15.89 -20.93
CA LEU A 82 -12.15 16.60 -22.23
C LEU A 82 -13.43 16.43 -23.05
N LYS A 83 -13.95 15.20 -23.12
CA LYS A 83 -15.17 14.90 -23.89
C LYS A 83 -16.43 15.50 -23.26
N ARG A 84 -16.55 15.42 -21.94
CA ARG A 84 -17.76 15.82 -21.21
C ARG A 84 -17.70 17.26 -20.71
N LYS A 85 -16.54 17.93 -20.80
CA LYS A 85 -16.27 19.33 -20.42
C LYS A 85 -16.70 19.71 -19.00
N SER A 86 -16.74 18.73 -18.09
CA SER A 86 -17.11 18.95 -16.70
C SER A 86 -16.55 17.84 -15.81
N LEU A 87 -15.85 18.22 -14.74
CA LEU A 87 -15.32 17.29 -13.75
C LEU A 87 -16.44 16.45 -13.08
N LEU A 88 -17.59 17.07 -12.83
CA LEU A 88 -18.75 16.37 -12.22
C LEU A 88 -19.37 15.31 -13.14
N LYS A 89 -19.03 15.33 -14.43
CA LYS A 89 -19.49 14.32 -15.40
C LYS A 89 -18.49 13.20 -15.61
N VAL A 90 -17.28 13.27 -15.03
CA VAL A 90 -16.33 12.15 -15.02
C VAL A 90 -16.90 11.04 -14.17
N ASP A 91 -16.65 9.79 -14.54
CA ASP A 91 -17.17 8.64 -13.80
C ASP A 91 -16.72 8.68 -12.34
N ARG A 92 -17.68 8.55 -11.43
CA ARG A 92 -17.45 8.69 -9.98
C ARG A 92 -16.37 7.75 -9.47
N GLU A 93 -16.32 6.54 -10.01
CA GLU A 93 -15.33 5.53 -9.63
C GLU A 93 -13.89 5.99 -9.92
N ILE A 94 -13.68 6.70 -11.04
CA ILE A 94 -12.35 7.26 -11.38
C ILE A 94 -12.02 8.42 -10.44
N LEU A 95 -12.97 9.33 -10.20
CA LEU A 95 -12.74 10.46 -9.29
C LEU A 95 -12.42 10.00 -7.88
N MET A 96 -13.16 9.01 -7.36
CA MET A 96 -12.93 8.48 -6.02
C MET A 96 -11.61 7.71 -5.92
N ALA A 97 -11.19 7.01 -7.00
CA ALA A 97 -9.87 6.40 -7.07
C ALA A 97 -8.77 7.48 -7.01
N GLY A 98 -8.92 8.57 -7.75
CA GLY A 98 -7.99 9.71 -7.71
C GLY A 98 -7.85 10.30 -6.30
N ILE A 99 -8.95 10.48 -5.58
CA ILE A 99 -8.93 10.96 -4.19
C ILE A 99 -8.16 9.98 -3.29
N VAL A 100 -8.42 8.68 -3.42
CA VAL A 100 -7.74 7.67 -2.62
C VAL A 100 -6.24 7.61 -2.96
N TYR A 101 -5.85 7.77 -4.23
CA TYR A 101 -4.43 7.81 -4.62
C TYR A 101 -3.72 9.07 -4.10
N ALA A 102 -4.41 10.20 -4.07
CA ALA A 102 -3.89 11.41 -3.42
C ALA A 102 -3.66 11.18 -1.91
N LEU A 103 -4.58 10.48 -1.23
CA LEU A 103 -4.38 10.09 0.18
C LEU A 103 -3.17 9.16 0.36
N VAL A 104 -2.90 8.23 -0.57
CA VAL A 104 -1.68 7.39 -0.53
C VAL A 104 -0.43 8.26 -0.56
N ILE A 105 -0.38 9.27 -1.44
CA ILE A 105 0.77 10.19 -1.55
C ILE A 105 0.93 11.01 -0.27
N ILE A 106 -0.16 11.54 0.28
CA ILE A 106 -0.15 12.31 1.53
C ILE A 106 0.37 11.46 2.68
N LEU A 107 -0.11 10.23 2.81
CA LEU A 107 0.34 9.29 3.84
C LEU A 107 1.82 8.91 3.65
N TYR A 108 2.27 8.70 2.42
CA TYR A 108 3.68 8.46 2.12
C TYR A 108 4.55 9.60 2.67
N VAL A 109 4.27 10.85 2.29
CA VAL A 109 5.03 12.02 2.73
C VAL A 109 4.96 12.20 4.25
N LEU A 110 3.79 11.93 4.85
CA LEU A 110 3.60 12.06 6.29
C LEU A 110 4.48 11.06 7.05
N PHE A 111 4.44 9.78 6.67
CA PHE A 111 5.18 8.74 7.39
C PHE A 111 6.68 8.77 7.10
N GLU A 112 7.11 9.26 5.95
CA GLU A 112 8.52 9.56 5.67
C GLU A 112 9.07 10.58 6.68
N LYS A 113 8.30 11.63 6.97
CA LYS A 113 8.70 12.65 7.96
C LYS A 113 8.59 12.19 9.41
N LEU A 114 7.60 11.34 9.73
CA LEU A 114 7.41 10.84 11.09
C LEU A 114 8.46 9.81 11.51
N ALA A 115 9.03 9.08 10.56
CA ALA A 115 10.07 8.07 10.75
C ALA A 115 9.80 7.15 11.96
N ILE A 116 8.69 6.37 11.91
CA ILE A 116 8.26 5.51 13.03
C ILE A 116 9.27 4.40 13.29
N ASN A 117 9.70 3.69 12.25
CA ASN A 117 10.81 2.74 12.22
C ASN A 117 11.73 3.11 11.06
N TYR A 118 12.99 2.69 11.15
CA TYR A 118 13.95 2.72 10.05
C TYR A 118 14.16 1.32 9.48
N ARG A 119 14.67 1.22 8.24
CA ARG A 119 14.87 -0.06 7.56
C ARG A 119 15.86 -0.97 8.31
N PRO A 120 15.67 -2.32 8.21
CA PRO A 120 16.61 -3.28 8.78
C PRO A 120 17.99 -3.24 8.10
N VAL A 121 18.06 -2.79 6.86
CA VAL A 121 19.28 -2.67 6.06
C VAL A 121 19.42 -1.25 5.52
N VAL A 122 20.65 -0.74 5.45
CA VAL A 122 20.97 0.54 4.81
C VAL A 122 20.98 0.32 3.31
N LEU A 123 20.25 1.15 2.56
CA LEU A 123 20.25 1.19 1.11
C LEU A 123 21.18 2.28 0.59
N ASP A 124 21.32 2.40 -0.72
CA ASP A 124 22.24 3.37 -1.36
C ASP A 124 21.95 4.82 -0.97
N GLU A 125 20.70 5.15 -0.64
CA GLU A 125 20.27 6.49 -0.20
C GLU A 125 20.50 6.74 1.31
N GLY A 126 21.02 5.75 2.04
CA GLY A 126 21.28 5.83 3.48
C GLY A 126 20.18 5.23 4.35
N LEU A 127 20.07 5.73 5.59
CA LEU A 127 19.08 5.24 6.56
C LEU A 127 17.71 5.84 6.28
N GLU A 128 16.80 5.04 5.73
CA GLU A 128 15.45 5.45 5.35
C GLU A 128 14.38 5.02 6.33
N ALA A 129 13.30 5.83 6.43
CA ALA A 129 12.07 5.43 7.12
C ALA A 129 11.46 4.18 6.48
N SER A 130 10.89 3.30 7.29
CA SER A 130 10.36 2.02 6.81
C SER A 130 8.88 1.81 7.09
N TYR A 131 8.32 2.42 8.12
CA TYR A 131 6.94 2.22 8.56
C TYR A 131 5.99 3.34 8.08
N PRO A 132 4.79 2.98 7.58
CA PRO A 132 4.40 1.67 7.07
C PRO A 132 5.07 1.38 5.73
N SER A 133 5.17 0.11 5.32
CA SER A 133 5.73 -0.24 4.02
C SER A 133 4.97 0.46 2.88
N THR A 134 5.64 1.42 2.24
CA THR A 134 5.05 2.27 1.18
C THR A 134 4.70 1.47 -0.07
N HIS A 135 5.53 0.50 -0.48
CA HIS A 135 5.21 -0.41 -1.58
C HIS A 135 3.98 -1.26 -1.27
N THR A 136 3.85 -1.80 -0.05
CA THR A 136 2.66 -2.55 0.37
C THR A 136 1.43 -1.65 0.31
N MET A 137 1.48 -0.45 0.91
CA MET A 137 0.37 0.51 0.89
C MET A 137 -0.05 0.89 -0.53
N LEU A 138 0.90 1.27 -1.38
CA LEU A 138 0.65 1.72 -2.74
C LEU A 138 0.05 0.61 -3.61
N ILE A 139 0.74 -0.54 -3.69
CA ILE A 139 0.35 -1.63 -4.59
C ILE A 139 -1.01 -2.21 -4.20
N LEU A 140 -1.22 -2.49 -2.90
CA LEU A 140 -2.48 -3.05 -2.42
C LEU A 140 -3.64 -2.07 -2.65
N THR A 141 -3.45 -0.79 -2.39
CA THR A 141 -4.50 0.22 -2.57
C THR A 141 -4.86 0.40 -4.04
N ILE A 142 -3.87 0.57 -4.92
CA ILE A 142 -4.13 0.77 -6.35
C ILE A 142 -4.78 -0.48 -6.96
N LEU A 143 -4.21 -1.66 -6.76
CA LEU A 143 -4.77 -2.88 -7.34
C LEU A 143 -6.11 -3.27 -6.71
N GLY A 144 -6.29 -3.05 -5.40
CA GLY A 144 -7.56 -3.28 -4.71
C GLY A 144 -8.70 -2.39 -5.19
N THR A 145 -8.41 -1.15 -5.61
CA THR A 145 -9.39 -0.24 -6.23
C THR A 145 -9.53 -0.48 -7.73
N ALA A 146 -8.51 -1.01 -8.41
CA ALA A 146 -8.55 -1.37 -9.82
C ALA A 146 -9.52 -2.53 -10.11
N ILE A 147 -9.70 -3.45 -9.17
CA ILE A 147 -10.60 -4.62 -9.35
C ILE A 147 -12.04 -4.21 -9.72
N PRO A 148 -12.75 -3.37 -8.95
CA PRO A 148 -14.09 -2.92 -9.33
C PRO A 148 -14.08 -2.03 -10.59
N LEU A 149 -13.05 -1.21 -10.81
CA LEU A 149 -12.89 -0.43 -12.02
C LEU A 149 -12.76 -1.33 -13.26
N ALA A 150 -11.91 -2.35 -13.20
CA ALA A 150 -11.78 -3.32 -14.29
C ALA A 150 -13.12 -4.01 -14.59
N GLY A 151 -13.88 -4.39 -13.57
CA GLY A 151 -15.23 -4.97 -13.73
C GLY A 151 -16.21 -4.04 -14.43
N LYS A 152 -16.04 -2.72 -14.32
CA LYS A 152 -16.89 -1.72 -15.02
C LYS A 152 -16.46 -1.53 -16.49
N TYR A 153 -15.16 -1.47 -16.76
CA TYR A 153 -14.66 -1.08 -18.08
C TYR A 153 -14.35 -2.25 -19.01
N ILE A 154 -14.09 -3.44 -18.47
CA ILE A 154 -13.81 -4.65 -19.26
C ILE A 154 -15.12 -5.40 -19.51
N LYS A 155 -15.64 -5.30 -20.75
CA LYS A 155 -16.91 -5.93 -21.17
C LYS A 155 -16.83 -7.46 -21.18
N ASN A 156 -15.66 -8.04 -21.49
CA ASN A 156 -15.49 -9.50 -21.51
C ASN A 156 -15.37 -10.03 -20.09
N PRO A 157 -16.32 -10.86 -19.59
CA PRO A 157 -16.32 -11.33 -18.20
C PRO A 157 -15.13 -12.23 -17.86
N LYS A 158 -14.63 -13.02 -18.83
CA LYS A 158 -13.45 -13.88 -18.64
C LYS A 158 -12.19 -13.02 -18.45
N LEU A 159 -12.05 -11.97 -19.26
CA LEU A 159 -10.92 -11.03 -19.12
C LEU A 159 -11.01 -10.24 -17.81
N ALA A 160 -12.21 -9.76 -17.43
CA ALA A 160 -12.40 -9.07 -16.15
C ALA A 160 -12.04 -9.97 -14.96
N LEU A 161 -12.43 -11.26 -15.02
CA LEU A 161 -12.05 -12.23 -13.99
C LEU A 161 -10.52 -12.47 -13.97
N ALA A 162 -9.89 -12.63 -15.13
CA ALA A 162 -8.44 -12.81 -15.22
C ALA A 162 -7.69 -11.61 -14.60
N VAL A 163 -8.08 -10.39 -14.95
CA VAL A 163 -7.50 -9.15 -14.37
C VAL A 163 -7.69 -9.12 -12.84
N LYS A 164 -8.87 -9.46 -12.34
CA LYS A 164 -9.13 -9.55 -10.90
C LYS A 164 -8.18 -10.55 -10.22
N LEU A 165 -8.03 -11.75 -10.79
CA LEU A 165 -7.18 -12.80 -10.22
C LEU A 165 -5.70 -12.38 -10.24
N ILE A 166 -5.23 -11.75 -11.33
CA ILE A 166 -3.87 -11.20 -11.44
C ILE A 166 -3.64 -10.12 -10.39
N CYS A 167 -4.57 -9.18 -10.21
CA CYS A 167 -4.45 -8.16 -9.17
C CYS A 167 -4.33 -8.79 -7.78
N ILE A 168 -5.17 -9.77 -7.44
CA ILE A 168 -5.12 -10.48 -6.15
C ILE A 168 -3.77 -11.19 -5.99
N LEU A 169 -3.31 -11.89 -7.02
CA LEU A 169 -2.03 -12.60 -7.00
C LEU A 169 -0.87 -11.63 -6.73
N ILE A 170 -0.80 -10.51 -7.46
CA ILE A 170 0.25 -9.50 -7.26
C ILE A 170 0.18 -8.90 -5.85
N MET A 171 -1.01 -8.63 -5.33
CA MET A 171 -1.18 -8.14 -3.95
C MET A 171 -0.64 -9.14 -2.93
N CYS A 172 -0.96 -10.43 -3.05
CA CYS A 172 -0.44 -11.48 -2.17
C CYS A 172 1.08 -11.62 -2.29
N LEU A 173 1.60 -11.67 -3.52
CA LEU A 173 3.03 -11.74 -3.76
C LEU A 173 3.78 -10.50 -3.25
N THR A 174 3.17 -9.32 -3.33
CA THR A 174 3.76 -8.09 -2.76
C THR A 174 3.99 -8.22 -1.27
N VAL A 175 2.99 -8.67 -0.51
CA VAL A 175 3.11 -8.86 0.96
C VAL A 175 4.22 -9.85 1.28
N ILE A 176 4.22 -11.01 0.60
CA ILE A 176 5.21 -12.07 0.82
C ILE A 176 6.62 -11.57 0.42
N PHE A 177 6.77 -11.01 -0.77
CA PHE A 177 8.08 -10.61 -1.30
C PHE A 177 8.66 -9.39 -0.58
N ARG A 178 7.83 -8.45 -0.14
CA ARG A 178 8.33 -7.34 0.72
C ARG A 178 8.83 -7.86 2.05
N LEU A 179 8.21 -8.89 2.60
CA LEU A 179 8.66 -9.51 3.85
C LEU A 179 10.00 -10.23 3.65
N ILE A 180 10.10 -11.14 2.66
CA ILE A 180 11.31 -11.92 2.43
C ILE A 180 12.45 -11.13 1.75
N SER A 181 12.15 -9.93 1.20
CA SER A 181 13.19 -9.03 0.68
C SER A 181 14.13 -8.51 1.78
N GLY A 182 13.66 -8.48 3.03
CA GLY A 182 14.43 -8.02 4.17
C GLY A 182 14.66 -6.51 4.24
N VAL A 183 13.99 -5.71 3.39
CA VAL A 183 14.13 -4.23 3.41
C VAL A 183 13.07 -3.56 4.30
N HIS A 184 12.19 -4.34 4.91
CA HIS A 184 11.18 -3.89 5.87
C HIS A 184 11.06 -4.88 7.03
N TRP A 185 10.73 -4.34 8.18
CA TRP A 185 10.34 -5.15 9.32
C TRP A 185 8.95 -5.78 9.10
N PHE A 186 8.68 -6.87 9.80
CA PHE A 186 7.36 -7.52 9.77
C PHE A 186 6.22 -6.53 10.12
N THR A 187 6.45 -5.69 11.14
CA THR A 187 5.47 -4.67 11.54
C THR A 187 5.21 -3.62 10.47
N ASP A 188 6.18 -3.27 9.64
CA ASP A 188 6.00 -2.31 8.55
C ASP A 188 5.04 -2.86 7.49
N ILE A 189 5.14 -4.17 7.20
CA ILE A 189 4.26 -4.85 6.26
C ILE A 189 2.83 -4.90 6.81
N ILE A 190 2.66 -5.24 8.09
CA ILE A 190 1.32 -5.23 8.75
C ILE A 190 0.72 -3.83 8.69
N GLY A 191 1.49 -2.78 9.02
CA GLY A 191 1.05 -1.39 8.90
C GLY A 191 0.58 -1.05 7.49
N GLY A 192 1.37 -1.44 6.47
CA GLY A 192 1.02 -1.25 5.06
C GLY A 192 -0.28 -1.96 4.65
N VAL A 193 -0.51 -3.19 5.14
CA VAL A 193 -1.76 -3.94 4.90
C VAL A 193 -2.95 -3.26 5.57
N LEU A 194 -2.84 -2.88 6.84
CA LEU A 194 -3.93 -2.25 7.60
C LEU A 194 -4.40 -0.95 6.96
N ILE A 195 -3.46 -0.07 6.60
CA ILE A 195 -3.83 1.19 5.95
C ILE A 195 -4.40 0.97 4.55
N SER A 196 -3.90 0.00 3.80
CA SER A 196 -4.47 -0.36 2.49
C SER A 196 -5.90 -0.86 2.60
N LEU A 197 -6.21 -1.70 3.59
CA LEU A 197 -7.58 -2.15 3.85
C LEU A 197 -8.51 -0.97 4.18
N CYS A 198 -8.04 -0.01 5.00
CA CYS A 198 -8.77 1.22 5.28
C CYS A 198 -9.10 1.97 3.98
N LEU A 199 -8.10 2.22 3.12
CA LEU A 199 -8.24 2.99 1.89
C LEU A 199 -9.11 2.28 0.84
N ILE A 200 -8.97 0.96 0.67
CA ILE A 200 -9.82 0.17 -0.23
C ILE A 200 -11.29 0.18 0.24
N ARG A 201 -11.52 0.10 1.56
CA ARG A 201 -12.88 0.18 2.12
C ARG A 201 -13.44 1.59 2.02
N LEU A 202 -12.61 2.63 2.19
CA LEU A 202 -12.98 4.01 1.96
C LEU A 202 -13.43 4.22 0.51
N TYR A 203 -12.63 3.76 -0.46
CA TYR A 203 -13.01 3.80 -1.87
C TYR A 203 -14.39 3.20 -2.11
N LYS A 204 -14.63 1.97 -1.62
CA LYS A 204 -15.94 1.31 -1.76
C LYS A 204 -17.08 2.07 -1.07
N ALA A 205 -16.80 2.74 0.03
CA ALA A 205 -17.80 3.54 0.74
C ALA A 205 -18.12 4.87 0.04
N LEU A 206 -17.18 5.39 -0.74
CA LEU A 206 -17.37 6.59 -1.55
C LEU A 206 -18.17 6.33 -2.84
N LEU A 207 -18.27 5.08 -3.30
CA LEU A 207 -19.14 4.67 -4.42
C LEU A 207 -20.60 4.52 -3.98
#